data_73e86aba5da9cf9a79cbc1cb05e0a1f9
#
_entry.id   73e86aba5da9cf9a79cbc1cb05e0a1f9
#
_cell.length_a   1.000
_cell.length_b   1.000
_cell.length_c   1.000
_cell.angle_alpha   90.00
_cell.angle_beta   90.00
_cell.angle_gamma   90.00
#
_symmetry.space_group_name_H-M   'P 1'
#
loop_
_entity.id
_entity.type
_entity.pdbx_description
1 polymer ?
#
loop_
_entity_poly.entity_id
_entity_poly.type
_entity_poly.pdbx_seq_one_letter_code
_entity_poly.pdbx_strand_id
1 'polypeptide(L)'
;MNKQQQQEIVSTPHTRREGQGEESEGRVTSLLFICLGNICRSPAAEGVMKHIVEREGRDADFLIDSAGIGGWHVGQLPDPRVRRRGAARGYDFCSRARQFSAADFQRFDMILVMDRENYYDVKRLARNSDDVQKIKMLPDFMTRHPGQPTIPDPYYGDIADFDFALDLIEDACEGLFAYLCANNH
;
A
#
# COMPACT_ATOMS: atom_id res chain seq x y z
N MET A 1 59.32 -64.47 -0.80
CA MET A 1 58.34 -64.60 0.25
C MET A 1 58.35 -63.30 1.01
N ASN A 2 57.42 -62.43 0.77
CA ASN A 2 57.32 -61.17 1.48
C ASN A 2 55.85 -60.76 1.63
N LYS A 3 55.39 -60.70 2.83
CA LYS A 3 54.04 -60.30 3.19
C LYS A 3 54.00 -58.76 3.35
N GLN A 4 53.25 -58.12 2.50
CA GLN A 4 52.94 -56.71 2.60
C GLN A 4 51.78 -56.51 3.55
N GLN A 5 52.01 -55.70 4.61
CA GLN A 5 50.97 -55.20 5.46
C GLN A 5 50.35 -53.96 4.79
N GLN A 6 49.06 -54.04 4.55
CA GLN A 6 48.25 -52.89 4.16
C GLN A 6 47.73 -52.19 5.43
N GLN A 7 48.08 -50.93 5.57
CA GLN A 7 47.50 -50.03 6.56
C GLN A 7 46.21 -49.41 5.99
N GLU A 8 45.11 -49.66 6.64
CA GLU A 8 43.84 -49.02 6.40
C GLU A 8 43.86 -47.60 6.98
N ILE A 9 43.64 -46.62 6.10
CA ILE A 9 43.41 -45.22 6.53
C ILE A 9 41.93 -45.05 6.74
N VAL A 10 41.52 -44.88 7.99
CA VAL A 10 40.16 -44.60 8.38
C VAL A 10 39.90 -43.10 8.09
N SER A 11 39.13 -42.81 7.07
CA SER A 11 38.61 -41.47 6.77
C SER A 11 37.38 -41.20 7.64
N THR A 12 37.48 -40.24 8.52
CA THR A 12 36.35 -39.66 9.24
C THR A 12 35.45 -38.82 8.31
N PRO A 13 34.13 -38.96 8.31
CA PRO A 13 33.25 -38.12 7.51
C PRO A 13 33.13 -36.72 8.18
N HIS A 14 33.52 -35.71 7.44
CA HIS A 14 33.21 -34.32 7.75
C HIS A 14 31.69 -34.12 7.61
N THR A 15 31.02 -33.98 8.74
CA THR A 15 29.62 -33.53 8.78
C THR A 15 29.56 -32.06 8.36
N ARG A 16 29.19 -31.79 7.13
CA ARG A 16 28.74 -30.45 6.70
C ARG A 16 27.45 -30.17 7.46
N ARG A 17 27.50 -29.22 8.36
CA ARG A 17 26.30 -28.54 8.86
C ARG A 17 25.85 -27.60 7.73
N GLU A 18 24.88 -28.04 6.96
CA GLU A 18 24.06 -27.17 6.11
C GLU A 18 23.14 -26.41 7.04
N GLY A 19 23.53 -25.21 7.39
CA GLY A 19 22.64 -24.20 7.96
C GLY A 19 21.76 -23.68 6.83
N GLN A 20 20.61 -24.31 6.61
CA GLN A 20 19.51 -23.71 5.86
C GLN A 20 18.94 -22.61 6.75
N GLY A 21 19.42 -21.39 6.54
CA GLY A 21 18.66 -20.22 6.90
C GLY A 21 17.48 -20.17 5.96
N GLU A 22 16.32 -20.63 6.40
CA GLU A 22 15.06 -20.23 5.81
C GLU A 22 14.95 -18.72 6.03
N GLU A 23 15.37 -17.93 5.02
CA GLU A 23 14.90 -16.55 4.90
C GLU A 23 13.39 -16.68 4.75
N SER A 24 12.66 -16.33 5.79
CA SER A 24 11.21 -16.14 5.70
C SER A 24 11.01 -15.01 4.69
N GLU A 25 10.63 -15.37 3.46
CA GLU A 25 10.14 -14.40 2.50
C GLU A 25 8.95 -13.71 3.17
N GLY A 26 9.17 -12.48 3.66
CA GLY A 26 8.16 -11.67 4.31
C GLY A 26 6.99 -11.51 3.33
N ARG A 27 5.77 -11.81 3.77
CA ARG A 27 4.58 -11.64 2.95
C ARG A 27 4.45 -10.16 2.57
N VAL A 28 4.44 -9.88 1.27
CA VAL A 28 4.19 -8.52 0.75
C VAL A 28 2.74 -8.12 1.04
N THR A 29 2.56 -7.01 1.74
CA THR A 29 1.24 -6.42 2.02
C THR A 29 0.80 -5.55 0.84
N SER A 30 -0.37 -5.82 0.29
CA SER A 30 -0.88 -5.10 -0.88
C SER A 30 -2.02 -4.15 -0.54
N LEU A 31 -1.83 -2.85 -0.84
CA LEU A 31 -2.72 -1.74 -0.52
C LEU A 31 -3.25 -1.08 -1.78
N LEU A 32 -4.58 -0.85 -1.82
CA LEU A 32 -5.23 -0.13 -2.91
C LEU A 32 -6.00 1.08 -2.37
N PHE A 33 -5.62 2.28 -2.79
CA PHE A 33 -6.33 3.51 -2.44
C PHE A 33 -7.39 3.86 -3.48
N ILE A 34 -8.60 4.18 -3.03
CA ILE A 34 -9.75 4.45 -3.90
C ILE A 34 -10.34 5.83 -3.61
N CYS A 35 -10.62 6.58 -4.68
CA CYS A 35 -11.50 7.74 -4.65
C CYS A 35 -12.43 7.73 -5.87
N LEU A 36 -13.18 8.80 -6.10
CA LEU A 36 -14.16 8.83 -7.19
C LEU A 36 -13.50 8.72 -8.58
N GLY A 37 -12.53 9.57 -8.89
CA GLY A 37 -11.97 9.70 -10.25
C GLY A 37 -10.51 9.27 -10.41
N ASN A 38 -9.82 8.91 -9.33
CA ASN A 38 -8.38 8.55 -9.31
C ASN A 38 -7.46 9.66 -9.86
N ILE A 39 -7.79 10.92 -9.61
CA ILE A 39 -6.96 12.06 -10.03
C ILE A 39 -6.59 13.03 -8.90
N CYS A 40 -7.21 12.96 -7.72
CA CYS A 40 -6.86 13.83 -6.59
C CYS A 40 -6.46 13.02 -5.35
N ARG A 41 -7.42 12.48 -4.60
CA ARG A 41 -7.20 11.90 -3.27
C ARG A 41 -6.44 10.57 -3.32
N SER A 42 -6.89 9.61 -4.11
CA SER A 42 -6.27 8.27 -4.15
C SER A 42 -4.86 8.25 -4.71
N PRO A 43 -4.50 8.99 -5.80
CA PRO A 43 -3.11 9.03 -6.25
C PRO A 43 -2.20 9.79 -5.28
N ALA A 44 -2.74 10.76 -4.53
CA ALA A 44 -1.98 11.43 -3.47
C ALA A 44 -1.69 10.46 -2.31
N ALA A 45 -2.70 9.69 -1.86
CA ALA A 45 -2.51 8.68 -0.81
C ALA A 45 -1.52 7.58 -1.23
N GLU A 46 -1.59 7.13 -2.48
CA GLU A 46 -0.61 6.22 -3.07
C GLU A 46 0.81 6.80 -2.99
N GLY A 47 1.00 8.03 -3.44
CA GLY A 47 2.31 8.68 -3.46
C GLY A 47 2.85 8.96 -2.06
N VAL A 48 2.01 9.40 -1.12
CA VAL A 48 2.38 9.60 0.29
C VAL A 48 2.78 8.28 0.94
N MET A 49 2.00 7.21 0.75
CA MET A 49 2.31 5.91 1.35
C MET A 49 3.60 5.31 0.77
N LYS A 50 3.83 5.42 -0.55
CA LYS A 50 5.09 5.03 -1.18
C LYS A 50 6.28 5.77 -0.58
N HIS A 51 6.16 7.08 -0.38
CA HIS A 51 7.19 7.88 0.25
C HIS A 51 7.47 7.43 1.70
N ILE A 52 6.43 7.11 2.48
CA ILE A 52 6.58 6.63 3.86
C ILE A 52 7.34 5.30 3.89
N VAL A 53 6.92 4.30 3.11
CA VAL A 53 7.58 2.97 3.12
C VAL A 53 9.03 3.04 2.63
N GLU A 54 9.33 3.91 1.65
CA GLU A 54 10.68 4.16 1.16
C GLU A 54 11.54 4.83 2.25
N ARG A 55 11.03 5.88 2.90
CA ARG A 55 11.70 6.57 4.02
C ARG A 55 12.05 5.61 5.15
N GLU A 56 11.18 4.64 5.44
CA GLU A 56 11.36 3.63 6.48
C GLU A 56 12.17 2.40 6.00
N GLY A 57 12.62 2.37 4.74
CA GLY A 57 13.36 1.25 4.16
C GLY A 57 12.55 -0.04 4.04
N ARG A 58 11.22 0.08 3.87
CA ARG A 58 10.25 -1.02 3.84
C ARG A 58 9.50 -1.12 2.51
N ASP A 59 9.99 -0.50 1.45
CA ASP A 59 9.37 -0.48 0.12
C ASP A 59 9.19 -1.88 -0.47
N ALA A 60 10.11 -2.81 -0.22
CA ALA A 60 10.00 -4.20 -0.66
C ALA A 60 8.86 -4.99 0.03
N ASP A 61 8.38 -4.51 1.19
CA ASP A 61 7.33 -5.18 1.96
C ASP A 61 5.91 -4.83 1.49
N PHE A 62 5.79 -3.86 0.57
CA PHE A 62 4.49 -3.31 0.19
C PHE A 62 4.30 -3.24 -1.33
N LEU A 63 3.12 -3.63 -1.78
CA LEU A 63 2.58 -3.31 -3.11
C LEU A 63 1.52 -2.23 -2.94
N ILE A 64 1.74 -1.04 -3.49
CA ILE A 64 0.88 0.14 -3.30
C ILE A 64 0.40 0.64 -4.66
N ASP A 65 -0.91 0.79 -4.80
CA ASP A 65 -1.55 1.25 -6.03
C ASP A 65 -2.79 2.09 -5.71
N SER A 66 -3.36 2.75 -6.71
CA SER A 66 -4.62 3.49 -6.59
C SER A 66 -5.54 3.26 -7.79
N ALA A 67 -6.84 3.46 -7.57
CA ALA A 67 -7.85 3.38 -8.63
C ALA A 67 -9.03 4.32 -8.33
N GLY A 68 -9.87 4.54 -9.33
CA GLY A 68 -11.11 5.31 -9.22
C GLY A 68 -12.35 4.44 -9.36
N ILE A 69 -13.44 4.86 -8.71
CA ILE A 69 -14.76 4.25 -8.95
C ILE A 69 -15.16 4.46 -10.40
N GLY A 70 -15.05 5.69 -10.90
CA GLY A 70 -15.33 6.03 -12.28
C GLY A 70 -14.12 5.88 -13.20
N GLY A 71 -14.41 5.65 -14.49
CA GLY A 71 -13.40 5.47 -15.53
C GLY A 71 -13.11 6.72 -16.38
N TRP A 72 -13.64 7.89 -16.01
CA TRP A 72 -13.57 9.11 -16.84
C TRP A 72 -12.15 9.61 -17.10
N HIS A 73 -11.23 9.32 -16.21
CA HIS A 73 -9.86 9.83 -16.23
C HIS A 73 -8.80 8.76 -16.54
N VAL A 74 -9.21 7.56 -16.94
CA VAL A 74 -8.27 6.45 -17.23
C VAL A 74 -7.14 6.92 -18.14
N GLY A 75 -5.90 6.64 -17.73
CA GLY A 75 -4.67 7.01 -18.43
C GLY A 75 -4.15 8.44 -18.13
N GLN A 76 -4.95 9.29 -17.48
CA GLN A 76 -4.53 10.65 -17.13
C GLN A 76 -3.59 10.67 -15.92
N LEU A 77 -2.75 11.69 -15.86
CA LEU A 77 -1.99 12.03 -14.65
C LEU A 77 -2.94 12.63 -13.60
N PRO A 78 -2.53 12.64 -12.31
CA PRO A 78 -3.29 13.34 -11.28
C PRO A 78 -3.48 14.82 -11.62
N ASP A 79 -4.53 15.43 -11.05
CA ASP A 79 -4.86 16.83 -11.23
C ASP A 79 -3.62 17.73 -11.01
N PRO A 80 -3.35 18.71 -11.91
CA PRO A 80 -2.17 19.56 -11.79
C PRO A 80 -2.06 20.29 -10.45
N ARG A 81 -3.20 20.59 -9.80
CA ARG A 81 -3.23 21.26 -8.48
C ARG A 81 -2.70 20.35 -7.39
N VAL A 82 -3.17 19.09 -7.32
CA VAL A 82 -2.68 18.12 -6.32
C VAL A 82 -1.21 17.77 -6.57
N ARG A 83 -0.79 17.64 -7.82
CA ARG A 83 0.62 17.40 -8.18
C ARG A 83 1.51 18.54 -7.72
N ARG A 84 1.10 19.80 -7.96
CA ARG A 84 1.86 21.00 -7.53
C ARG A 84 1.97 21.08 -6.02
N ARG A 85 0.86 20.83 -5.31
CA ARG A 85 0.85 20.86 -3.84
C ARG A 85 1.66 19.71 -3.24
N GLY A 86 1.58 18.52 -3.84
CA GLY A 86 2.42 17.38 -3.47
C GLY A 86 3.91 17.66 -3.67
N ALA A 87 4.30 18.20 -4.83
CA ALA A 87 5.69 18.56 -5.11
C ALA A 87 6.27 19.58 -4.12
N ALA A 88 5.45 20.55 -3.68
CA ALA A 88 5.85 21.52 -2.64
C ALA A 88 6.10 20.85 -1.27
N ARG A 89 5.61 19.63 -1.04
CA ARG A 89 5.81 18.80 0.16
C ARG A 89 6.84 17.69 -0.04
N GLY A 90 7.46 17.60 -1.23
CA GLY A 90 8.46 16.58 -1.56
C GLY A 90 7.90 15.29 -2.14
N TYR A 91 6.61 15.25 -2.54
CA TYR A 91 6.01 14.08 -3.17
C TYR A 91 6.00 14.20 -4.69
N ASP A 92 6.13 13.05 -5.39
CA ASP A 92 5.91 12.93 -6.82
C ASP A 92 4.65 12.09 -7.10
N PHE A 93 3.55 12.75 -7.45
CA PHE A 93 2.30 12.09 -7.82
C PHE A 93 2.26 11.89 -9.33
N CYS A 94 2.76 10.76 -9.82
CA CYS A 94 2.94 10.46 -11.25
C CYS A 94 2.18 9.22 -11.73
N SER A 95 1.41 8.55 -10.87
CA SER A 95 0.61 7.39 -11.26
C SER A 95 -0.47 7.74 -12.30
N ARG A 96 -0.81 6.78 -13.16
CA ARG A 96 -1.86 6.95 -14.17
C ARG A 96 -3.19 6.45 -13.63
N ALA A 97 -4.23 7.24 -13.81
CA ALA A 97 -5.57 6.87 -13.40
C ALA A 97 -6.02 5.57 -14.05
N ARG A 98 -6.61 4.68 -13.26
CA ARG A 98 -7.28 3.45 -13.69
C ARG A 98 -8.61 3.27 -12.97
N GLN A 99 -9.49 2.46 -13.53
CA GLN A 99 -10.76 2.14 -12.90
C GLN A 99 -10.62 0.93 -11.97
N PHE A 100 -11.28 1.00 -10.82
CA PHE A 100 -11.46 -0.11 -9.90
C PHE A 100 -12.36 -1.21 -10.51
N SER A 101 -12.03 -2.45 -10.27
CA SER A 101 -12.82 -3.60 -10.70
C SER A 101 -12.93 -4.66 -9.60
N ALA A 102 -13.90 -5.56 -9.71
CA ALA A 102 -14.08 -6.67 -8.76
C ALA A 102 -12.84 -7.59 -8.67
N ALA A 103 -11.99 -7.63 -9.71
CA ALA A 103 -10.74 -8.39 -9.68
C ALA A 103 -9.71 -7.83 -8.68
N ASP A 104 -9.81 -6.55 -8.33
CA ASP A 104 -8.91 -5.93 -7.37
C ASP A 104 -9.06 -6.51 -5.96
N PHE A 105 -10.24 -7.03 -5.59
CA PHE A 105 -10.42 -7.75 -4.31
C PHE A 105 -9.52 -8.98 -4.17
N GLN A 106 -9.11 -9.59 -5.27
CA GLN A 106 -8.20 -10.76 -5.24
C GLN A 106 -6.73 -10.35 -5.24
N ARG A 107 -6.43 -9.13 -5.70
CA ARG A 107 -5.07 -8.63 -5.86
C ARG A 107 -4.55 -7.89 -4.63
N PHE A 108 -5.47 -7.33 -3.83
CA PHE A 108 -5.12 -6.47 -2.70
C PHE A 108 -5.62 -7.04 -1.38
N ASP A 109 -4.79 -6.91 -0.35
CA ASP A 109 -5.13 -7.28 1.02
C ASP A 109 -6.06 -6.27 1.68
N MET A 110 -5.88 -4.99 1.36
CA MET A 110 -6.65 -3.89 1.93
C MET A 110 -7.01 -2.86 0.86
N ILE A 111 -8.27 -2.44 0.86
CA ILE A 111 -8.83 -1.43 -0.04
C ILE A 111 -9.27 -0.23 0.80
N LEU A 112 -8.59 0.90 0.60
CA LEU A 112 -8.68 2.10 1.43
C LEU A 112 -9.47 3.17 0.72
N VAL A 113 -10.60 3.56 1.27
CA VAL A 113 -11.53 4.53 0.67
C VAL A 113 -11.54 5.84 1.44
N MET A 114 -11.85 6.95 0.76
CA MET A 114 -11.71 8.31 1.29
C MET A 114 -12.94 8.79 2.06
N ASP A 115 -14.12 8.30 1.68
CA ASP A 115 -15.41 8.69 2.23
C ASP A 115 -16.43 7.55 2.17
N ARG A 116 -17.61 7.80 2.73
CA ARG A 116 -18.69 6.79 2.78
C ARG A 116 -19.27 6.48 1.41
N GLU A 117 -19.29 7.41 0.48
CA GLU A 117 -19.77 7.18 -0.88
C GLU A 117 -18.83 6.20 -1.59
N ASN A 118 -17.52 6.44 -1.52
CA ASN A 118 -16.53 5.49 -2.04
C ASN A 118 -16.69 4.10 -1.40
N TYR A 119 -16.94 4.03 -0.08
CA TYR A 119 -17.16 2.76 0.61
C TYR A 119 -18.33 1.98 0.02
N TYR A 120 -19.48 2.63 -0.17
CA TYR A 120 -20.67 1.96 -0.71
C TYR A 120 -20.48 1.58 -2.17
N ASP A 121 -19.82 2.39 -2.96
CA ASP A 121 -19.56 2.09 -4.38
C ASP A 121 -18.64 0.87 -4.53
N VAL A 122 -17.56 0.79 -3.76
CA VAL A 122 -16.67 -0.38 -3.73
C VAL A 122 -17.42 -1.61 -3.23
N LYS A 123 -18.20 -1.47 -2.16
CA LYS A 123 -18.98 -2.57 -1.58
C LYS A 123 -19.98 -3.20 -2.54
N ARG A 124 -20.56 -2.41 -3.45
CA ARG A 124 -21.47 -2.94 -4.49
C ARG A 124 -20.79 -3.94 -5.44
N LEU A 125 -19.48 -3.87 -5.59
CA LEU A 125 -18.68 -4.77 -6.43
C LEU A 125 -18.12 -5.97 -5.66
N ALA A 126 -18.27 -6.00 -4.33
CA ALA A 126 -17.88 -7.12 -3.49
C ALA A 126 -18.78 -8.34 -3.74
N ARG A 127 -18.18 -9.52 -3.82
CA ARG A 127 -18.86 -10.77 -4.18
C ARG A 127 -19.21 -11.62 -2.96
N ASN A 128 -18.55 -11.37 -1.84
CA ASN A 128 -18.69 -12.12 -0.59
C ASN A 128 -18.29 -11.26 0.62
N SER A 129 -18.42 -11.83 1.82
CA SER A 129 -18.03 -11.18 3.08
C SER A 129 -16.54 -10.85 3.17
N ASP A 130 -15.68 -11.69 2.59
CA ASP A 130 -14.24 -11.51 2.66
C ASP A 130 -13.80 -10.29 1.83
N ASP A 131 -14.41 -10.10 0.65
CA ASP A 131 -14.22 -8.89 -0.15
C ASP A 131 -14.61 -7.64 0.66
N VAL A 132 -15.76 -7.68 1.37
CA VAL A 132 -16.25 -6.55 2.19
C VAL A 132 -15.28 -6.26 3.36
N GLN A 133 -14.72 -7.28 3.99
CA GLN A 133 -13.79 -7.10 5.12
C GLN A 133 -12.48 -6.40 4.71
N LYS A 134 -12.10 -6.45 3.44
CA LYS A 134 -10.92 -5.74 2.92
C LYS A 134 -11.10 -4.23 2.80
N ILE A 135 -12.36 -3.76 2.76
CA ILE A 135 -12.67 -2.33 2.59
C ILE A 135 -12.51 -1.63 3.95
N LYS A 136 -11.61 -0.64 4.00
CA LYS A 136 -11.35 0.17 5.20
C LYS A 136 -11.50 1.65 4.86
N MET A 137 -11.99 2.41 5.82
CA MET A 137 -11.99 3.88 5.72
C MET A 137 -10.59 4.40 6.02
N LEU A 138 -9.94 5.05 5.07
CA LEU A 138 -8.62 5.64 5.30
C LEU A 138 -8.64 6.67 6.46
N PRO A 139 -9.69 7.50 6.62
CA PRO A 139 -9.81 8.43 7.76
C PRO A 139 -9.73 7.76 9.14
N ASP A 140 -10.09 6.48 9.27
CA ASP A 140 -10.07 5.78 10.56
C ASP A 140 -8.64 5.61 11.14
N PHE A 141 -7.61 5.78 10.31
CA PHE A 141 -6.21 5.71 10.71
C PHE A 141 -5.61 7.05 11.13
N MET A 142 -6.35 8.16 11.02
CA MET A 142 -5.85 9.47 11.44
C MET A 142 -5.64 9.55 12.95
N THR A 143 -4.53 10.13 13.36
CA THR A 143 -4.16 10.31 14.77
C THR A 143 -4.15 11.77 15.20
N ARG A 144 -3.84 12.69 14.29
CA ARG A 144 -3.76 14.14 14.53
C ARG A 144 -5.08 14.88 14.25
N HIS A 145 -5.98 14.24 13.49
CA HIS A 145 -7.30 14.78 13.15
C HIS A 145 -8.43 13.85 13.66
N PRO A 146 -8.47 13.56 14.98
CA PRO A 146 -9.48 12.66 15.53
C PRO A 146 -10.87 13.24 15.33
N GLY A 147 -11.80 12.40 14.88
CA GLY A 147 -13.18 12.81 14.63
C GLY A 147 -13.44 13.41 13.24
N GLN A 148 -12.43 13.51 12.38
CA GLN A 148 -12.63 13.84 10.96
C GLN A 148 -13.08 12.56 10.21
N PRO A 149 -14.36 12.46 9.79
CA PRO A 149 -14.92 11.18 9.33
C PRO A 149 -14.57 10.86 7.86
N THR A 150 -14.06 11.84 7.12
CA THR A 150 -13.82 11.72 5.67
C THR A 150 -12.59 12.51 5.26
N ILE A 151 -11.99 12.16 4.13
CA ILE A 151 -11.07 13.00 3.38
C ILE A 151 -11.90 13.68 2.28
N PRO A 152 -12.24 14.97 2.42
CA PRO A 152 -13.11 15.66 1.46
C PRO A 152 -12.51 15.73 0.08
N ASP A 153 -13.37 15.74 -0.95
CA ASP A 153 -12.93 15.86 -2.33
C ASP A 153 -12.60 17.33 -2.67
N PRO A 154 -11.33 17.67 -2.95
CA PRO A 154 -10.93 19.04 -3.23
C PRO A 154 -11.23 19.50 -4.66
N TYR A 155 -11.74 18.63 -5.54
CA TYR A 155 -11.79 18.86 -6.98
C TYR A 155 -12.49 20.16 -7.38
N TYR A 156 -13.61 20.49 -6.72
CA TYR A 156 -14.36 21.73 -6.97
C TYR A 156 -13.96 22.88 -6.03
N GLY A 157 -12.99 22.66 -5.14
CA GLY A 157 -12.52 23.62 -4.19
C GLY A 157 -11.35 24.47 -4.67
N ASP A 158 -10.80 25.24 -3.78
CA ASP A 158 -9.62 26.08 -3.99
C ASP A 158 -8.31 25.38 -3.54
N ILE A 159 -7.21 26.12 -3.56
CA ILE A 159 -5.90 25.56 -3.15
C ILE A 159 -5.87 25.14 -1.69
N ALA A 160 -6.60 25.82 -0.82
CA ALA A 160 -6.67 25.46 0.60
C ALA A 160 -7.36 24.11 0.81
N ASP A 161 -8.35 23.77 0.00
CA ASP A 161 -9.02 22.47 0.03
C ASP A 161 -8.08 21.33 -0.37
N PHE A 162 -7.21 21.56 -1.37
CA PHE A 162 -6.15 20.61 -1.75
C PHE A 162 -5.13 20.43 -0.62
N ASP A 163 -4.71 21.52 0.03
CA ASP A 163 -3.79 21.43 1.16
C ASP A 163 -4.41 20.68 2.34
N PHE A 164 -5.67 20.99 2.66
CA PHE A 164 -6.39 20.30 3.73
C PHE A 164 -6.55 18.80 3.44
N ALA A 165 -6.93 18.43 2.23
CA ALA A 165 -7.01 17.02 1.84
C ALA A 165 -5.65 16.32 1.98
N LEU A 166 -4.55 16.97 1.58
CA LEU A 166 -3.19 16.44 1.75
C LEU A 166 -2.79 16.30 3.23
N ASP A 167 -3.13 17.26 4.09
CA ASP A 167 -2.88 17.17 5.54
C ASP A 167 -3.54 15.93 6.15
N LEU A 168 -4.80 15.65 5.76
CA LEU A 168 -5.54 14.48 6.20
C LEU A 168 -4.96 13.17 5.64
N ILE A 169 -4.55 13.16 4.37
CA ILE A 169 -3.94 12.00 3.72
C ILE A 169 -2.60 11.65 4.39
N GLU A 170 -1.75 12.66 4.66
CA GLU A 170 -0.49 12.45 5.37
C GLU A 170 -0.71 11.85 6.75
N ASP A 171 -1.64 12.40 7.53
CA ASP A 171 -1.98 11.88 8.86
C ASP A 171 -2.49 10.43 8.80
N ALA A 172 -3.41 10.17 7.87
CA ALA A 172 -4.01 8.84 7.73
C ALA A 172 -3.00 7.79 7.24
N CYS A 173 -2.11 8.14 6.30
CA CYS A 173 -1.08 7.23 5.80
C CYS A 173 -0.01 6.92 6.86
N GLU A 174 0.40 7.90 7.67
CA GLU A 174 1.30 7.66 8.81
C GLU A 174 0.66 6.72 9.83
N GLY A 175 -0.60 6.95 10.19
CA GLY A 175 -1.34 6.07 11.11
C GLY A 175 -1.57 4.68 10.55
N LEU A 176 -1.88 4.56 9.25
CA LEU A 176 -2.00 3.28 8.57
C LEU A 176 -0.68 2.50 8.59
N PHE A 177 0.44 3.15 8.28
CA PHE A 177 1.76 2.53 8.33
C PHE A 177 2.08 2.01 9.74
N ALA A 178 1.85 2.82 10.77
CA ALA A 178 2.03 2.40 12.17
C ALA A 178 1.15 1.19 12.54
N TYR A 179 -0.13 1.20 12.11
CA TYR A 179 -1.05 0.08 12.30
C TYR A 179 -0.54 -1.20 11.64
N LEU A 180 -0.07 -1.12 10.39
CA LEU A 180 0.43 -2.28 9.65
C LEU A 180 1.71 -2.84 10.29
N CYS A 181 2.63 -1.98 10.74
CA CYS A 181 3.83 -2.41 11.45
C CYS A 181 3.52 -3.12 12.78
N ALA A 182 2.49 -2.68 13.50
CA ALA A 182 2.09 -3.28 14.78
C ALA A 182 1.38 -4.64 14.60
N ASN A 183 0.77 -4.92 13.44
CA ASN A 183 -0.04 -6.12 13.19
C ASN A 183 0.61 -7.13 12.23
N ASN A 184 1.77 -6.82 11.67
CA ASN A 184 2.56 -7.74 10.83
C ASN A 184 3.65 -8.42 11.70
N HIS A 185 3.22 -9.34 12.56
CA HIS A 185 4.09 -10.25 13.28
C HIS A 185 3.68 -11.70 13.02
#